data_64a76ab27e609b5905009d9f1a2966b4
#
_entry.id   64a76ab27e609b5905009d9f1a2966b4
#
_cell.length_a   1.000
_cell.length_b   1.000
_cell.length_c   1.000
_cell.angle_alpha   90.00
_cell.angle_beta   90.00
_cell.angle_gamma   90.00
#
_symmetry.space_group_name_H-M   'P 1'
#
loop_
_entity.id
_entity.type
_entity.pdbx_description
1 polymer ?
#
loop_
_entity_poly.entity_id
_entity_poly.type
_entity_poly.pdbx_seq_one_letter_code
_entity_poly.pdbx_strand_id
1 'polypeptide(L)'
;VCELILRLKGNFLWPAMWNWAFYADDLQNSKTASEMGVIIGTSHHEPMARNHQEWSRKRKEYGAWDYTTNKKVIDQFFREGIERMQGTEDIVTIGMRGDGDAAMSKSTNVKLLENVVKNQRKIIEEVTKRPAKETPQVWALYKEVLDYYDKGMRVPDDVIMLLCDDNWGNVCRLPNAKERKHPGGWGMYYHVDYVGAPRNSKWLNVTPIQNMWEQLQLTYDYGVEKLWILNVGDLKPMEYPITLFMDMAWNPKQFNVSNLLDHPRRFCAQQFGEDQADEAMRILNLYSKYNGRVTGEMLDRNTYNLETGEWKQVSDEYLKLEAEALRQYISLKPEYKDAYK
;
A
#
# COMPACT_ATOMS: atom_id res chain seq x y z
N VAL A 1 -8.27 5.88 -13.32
CA VAL A 1 -7.76 5.70 -11.94
C VAL A 1 -7.87 7.01 -11.17
N CYS A 2 -7.34 8.15 -11.67
CA CYS A 2 -7.39 9.45 -10.96
C CYS A 2 -8.80 9.85 -10.55
N GLU A 3 -9.77 9.76 -11.46
CA GLU A 3 -11.17 10.05 -11.13
C GLU A 3 -11.72 9.15 -10.02
N LEU A 4 -11.38 7.85 -10.02
CA LEU A 4 -11.79 6.93 -8.97
C LEU A 4 -11.22 7.34 -7.60
N ILE A 5 -9.94 7.69 -7.55
CA ILE A 5 -9.29 8.15 -6.32
C ILE A 5 -10.01 9.39 -5.77
N LEU A 6 -10.28 10.39 -6.61
CA LEU A 6 -10.98 11.60 -6.22
C LEU A 6 -12.42 11.35 -5.74
N ARG A 7 -13.16 10.46 -6.43
CA ARG A 7 -14.51 10.06 -6.01
C ARG A 7 -14.51 9.34 -4.66
N LEU A 8 -13.43 8.64 -4.35
CA LEU A 8 -13.21 7.99 -3.05
C LEU A 8 -12.56 8.94 -2.02
N LYS A 9 -12.50 10.25 -2.28
CA LYS A 9 -11.94 11.29 -1.38
C LYS A 9 -10.41 11.19 -1.21
N GLY A 10 -9.72 10.44 -2.03
CA GLY A 10 -8.26 10.38 -2.07
C GLY A 10 -7.66 11.44 -2.97
N ASN A 11 -6.37 11.66 -2.86
CA ASN A 11 -5.63 12.64 -3.67
C ASN A 11 -4.20 12.20 -3.98
N PHE A 12 -3.83 10.96 -3.70
CA PHE A 12 -2.47 10.47 -3.86
C PHE A 12 -2.44 9.10 -4.56
N LEU A 13 -1.46 8.88 -5.43
CA LEU A 13 -1.28 7.64 -6.16
C LEU A 13 0.19 7.19 -6.15
N TRP A 14 0.44 5.96 -5.72
CA TRP A 14 1.59 5.17 -6.15
C TRP A 14 1.13 4.28 -7.31
N PRO A 15 1.64 4.48 -8.53
CA PRO A 15 1.29 3.66 -9.68
C PRO A 15 1.75 2.20 -9.53
N ALA A 16 1.14 1.31 -10.31
CA ALA A 16 1.57 -0.09 -10.40
C ALA A 16 3.05 -0.20 -10.78
N MET A 17 3.76 -1.12 -10.12
CA MET A 17 5.22 -1.22 -10.18
C MET A 17 5.70 -2.22 -11.24
N TRP A 18 5.30 -3.47 -11.08
CA TRP A 18 5.85 -4.59 -11.86
C TRP A 18 5.39 -4.54 -13.31
N ASN A 19 6.36 -4.65 -14.25
CA ASN A 19 6.18 -4.58 -15.70
C ASN A 19 5.76 -3.20 -16.25
N TRP A 20 5.47 -2.22 -15.41
CA TRP A 20 5.00 -0.89 -15.80
C TRP A 20 6.01 0.19 -15.36
N ALA A 21 6.04 1.27 -16.12
CA ALA A 21 6.87 2.44 -15.82
C ALA A 21 6.03 3.71 -16.06
N PHE A 22 5.24 4.09 -15.07
CA PHE A 22 4.25 5.16 -15.15
C PHE A 22 4.72 6.42 -15.87
N TYR A 23 5.91 6.91 -15.51
CA TYR A 23 6.47 8.12 -16.12
C TYR A 23 7.08 7.91 -17.51
N ALA A 24 7.47 6.67 -17.86
CA ALA A 24 8.16 6.38 -19.12
C ALA A 24 7.26 5.76 -20.17
N ASP A 25 6.23 5.02 -19.77
CA ASP A 25 5.31 4.35 -20.69
C ASP A 25 4.37 5.36 -21.39
N ASP A 26 3.97 6.42 -20.68
CA ASP A 26 3.26 7.55 -21.26
C ASP A 26 3.59 8.84 -20.52
N LEU A 27 4.19 9.80 -21.22
CA LEU A 27 4.58 11.11 -20.67
C LEU A 27 3.39 12.00 -20.27
N GLN A 28 2.16 11.66 -20.67
CA GLN A 28 0.97 12.38 -20.25
C GLN A 28 0.45 11.94 -18.89
N ASN A 29 0.86 10.76 -18.39
CA ASN A 29 0.36 10.22 -17.14
C ASN A 29 0.50 11.19 -15.95
N SER A 30 1.71 11.71 -15.71
CA SER A 30 1.97 12.64 -14.60
C SER A 30 1.26 13.99 -14.78
N LYS A 31 1.20 14.49 -16.00
CA LYS A 31 0.48 15.74 -16.31
C LYS A 31 -1.02 15.59 -16.08
N THR A 32 -1.62 14.52 -16.60
CA THR A 32 -3.04 14.22 -16.40
C THR A 32 -3.37 14.09 -14.91
N ALA A 33 -2.54 13.39 -14.13
CA ALA A 33 -2.73 13.28 -12.70
C ALA A 33 -2.69 14.65 -12.01
N SER A 34 -1.68 15.47 -12.32
CA SER A 34 -1.52 16.82 -11.77
C SER A 34 -2.68 17.74 -12.16
N GLU A 35 -3.11 17.73 -13.42
CA GLU A 35 -4.27 18.50 -13.91
C GLU A 35 -5.58 18.10 -13.21
N MET A 36 -5.70 16.84 -12.80
CA MET A 36 -6.84 16.33 -12.05
C MET A 36 -6.72 16.57 -10.53
N GLY A 37 -5.60 17.09 -10.03
CA GLY A 37 -5.35 17.30 -8.61
C GLY A 37 -4.95 16.04 -7.83
N VAL A 38 -4.39 15.03 -8.52
CA VAL A 38 -3.85 13.82 -7.91
C VAL A 38 -2.33 13.92 -7.83
N ILE A 39 -1.80 13.90 -6.62
CA ILE A 39 -0.37 13.89 -6.34
C ILE A 39 0.20 12.52 -6.64
N ILE A 40 1.34 12.45 -7.32
CA ILE A 40 2.01 11.21 -7.65
C ILE A 40 3.21 10.98 -6.74
N GLY A 41 3.46 9.74 -6.41
CA GLY A 41 4.71 9.25 -5.84
C GLY A 41 5.12 7.97 -6.52
N THR A 42 6.26 7.44 -6.12
CA THR A 42 6.72 6.12 -6.55
C THR A 42 6.96 5.23 -5.35
N SER A 43 6.82 3.93 -5.53
CA SER A 43 6.87 2.93 -4.46
C SER A 43 8.19 2.98 -3.67
N HIS A 44 8.19 2.30 -2.53
CA HIS A 44 9.30 2.22 -1.56
C HIS A 44 10.64 1.77 -2.15
N HIS A 45 10.67 1.05 -3.27
CA HIS A 45 11.89 0.63 -3.96
C HIS A 45 12.15 1.37 -5.29
N GLU A 46 11.36 2.38 -5.59
CA GLU A 46 11.40 3.19 -6.81
C GLU A 46 11.72 4.66 -6.49
N PRO A 47 12.93 4.97 -5.99
CA PRO A 47 13.25 6.32 -5.55
C PRO A 47 13.39 7.32 -6.69
N MET A 48 13.27 8.61 -6.34
CA MET A 48 13.58 9.75 -7.20
C MET A 48 12.69 9.85 -8.45
N ALA A 49 11.38 9.61 -8.28
CA ALA A 49 10.39 9.65 -9.36
C ALA A 49 10.75 8.75 -10.56
N ARG A 50 11.40 7.62 -10.27
CA ARG A 50 11.76 6.60 -11.27
C ARG A 50 11.01 5.31 -11.00
N ASN A 51 10.71 4.57 -12.06
CA ASN A 51 10.17 3.23 -11.94
C ASN A 51 11.30 2.20 -12.10
N HIS A 52 11.32 1.20 -11.24
CA HIS A 52 12.37 0.14 -11.30
C HIS A 52 12.37 -0.59 -12.64
N GLN A 53 11.19 -0.67 -13.29
CA GLN A 53 11.05 -1.24 -14.62
C GLN A 53 11.86 -0.49 -15.69
N GLU A 54 12.10 0.81 -15.55
CA GLU A 54 12.96 1.58 -16.46
C GLU A 54 14.41 1.07 -16.41
N TRP A 55 14.92 0.83 -15.19
CA TRP A 55 16.25 0.24 -15.00
C TRP A 55 16.31 -1.17 -15.57
N SER A 56 15.32 -1.99 -15.27
CA SER A 56 15.26 -3.39 -15.72
C SER A 56 15.25 -3.50 -17.26
N ARG A 57 14.52 -2.64 -17.96
CA ARG A 57 14.47 -2.60 -19.44
C ARG A 57 15.81 -2.21 -20.06
N LYS A 58 16.61 -1.38 -19.37
CA LYS A 58 17.91 -0.87 -19.82
C LYS A 58 19.11 -1.43 -19.04
N ARG A 59 18.94 -2.56 -18.37
CA ARG A 59 19.97 -3.15 -17.49
C ARG A 59 21.33 -3.34 -18.18
N LYS A 60 21.35 -3.69 -19.47
CA LYS A 60 22.59 -3.85 -20.23
C LYS A 60 23.34 -2.54 -20.41
N GLU A 61 22.63 -1.42 -20.51
CA GLU A 61 23.15 -0.07 -20.65
C GLU A 61 23.57 0.51 -19.31
N TYR A 62 22.71 0.39 -18.30
CA TYR A 62 22.90 1.00 -16.98
C TYR A 62 23.81 0.20 -16.05
N GLY A 63 23.92 -1.12 -16.25
CA GLY A 63 24.73 -2.01 -15.40
C GLY A 63 24.04 -2.40 -14.10
N ALA A 64 24.82 -2.67 -13.06
CA ALA A 64 24.34 -3.14 -11.77
C ALA A 64 23.57 -2.05 -10.99
N TRP A 65 22.47 -2.41 -10.34
CA TRP A 65 21.78 -1.59 -9.36
C TRP A 65 22.49 -1.69 -8.01
N ASP A 66 23.69 -1.15 -7.95
CA ASP A 66 24.56 -1.18 -6.76
C ASP A 66 25.26 0.18 -6.60
N TYR A 67 24.87 0.92 -5.58
CA TYR A 67 25.36 2.27 -5.35
C TYR A 67 26.83 2.33 -4.97
N THR A 68 27.42 1.22 -4.50
CA THR A 68 28.85 1.16 -4.16
C THR A 68 29.75 1.11 -5.39
N THR A 69 29.27 0.47 -6.45
CA THR A 69 30.04 0.22 -7.68
C THR A 69 29.57 1.05 -8.87
N ASN A 70 28.31 1.50 -8.88
CA ASN A 70 27.69 2.17 -10.03
C ASN A 70 27.05 3.52 -9.69
N LYS A 71 27.56 4.19 -8.67
CA LYS A 71 27.02 5.47 -8.16
C LYS A 71 26.73 6.51 -9.25
N LYS A 72 27.67 6.70 -10.19
CA LYS A 72 27.55 7.74 -11.22
C LYS A 72 26.33 7.55 -12.13
N VAL A 73 26.09 6.32 -12.56
CA VAL A 73 24.95 6.01 -13.44
C VAL A 73 23.63 6.10 -12.66
N ILE A 74 23.63 5.62 -11.40
CA ILE A 74 22.45 5.71 -10.54
C ILE A 74 22.11 7.17 -10.20
N ASP A 75 23.10 8.01 -9.89
CA ASP A 75 22.87 9.44 -9.66
C ASP A 75 22.30 10.14 -10.91
N GLN A 76 22.79 9.79 -12.12
CA GLN A 76 22.23 10.31 -13.36
C GLN A 76 20.78 9.83 -13.58
N PHE A 77 20.52 8.56 -13.32
CA PHE A 77 19.18 7.99 -13.37
C PHE A 77 18.21 8.72 -12.41
N PHE A 78 18.63 9.00 -11.19
CA PHE A 78 17.88 9.78 -10.22
C PHE A 78 17.62 11.22 -10.68
N ARG A 79 18.62 11.86 -11.25
CA ARG A 79 18.53 13.23 -11.78
C ARG A 79 17.46 13.34 -12.86
N GLU A 80 17.46 12.46 -13.83
CA GLU A 80 16.48 12.42 -14.90
C GLU A 80 15.04 12.23 -14.39
N GLY A 81 14.85 11.49 -13.28
CA GLY A 81 13.55 11.36 -12.64
C GLY A 81 13.06 12.71 -12.09
N ILE A 82 13.89 13.44 -11.37
CA ILE A 82 13.53 14.75 -10.82
C ILE A 82 13.35 15.80 -11.94
N GLU A 83 14.14 15.73 -13.02
CA GLU A 83 13.98 16.63 -14.16
C GLU A 83 12.60 16.48 -14.81
N ARG A 84 12.13 15.23 -15.01
CA ARG A 84 10.84 14.98 -15.69
C ARG A 84 9.59 15.29 -14.85
N MET A 85 9.72 15.33 -13.52
CA MET A 85 8.60 15.69 -12.65
C MET A 85 8.42 17.21 -12.49
N GLN A 86 9.28 18.04 -13.11
CA GLN A 86 9.14 19.50 -13.01
C GLN A 86 7.83 19.97 -13.62
N GLY A 87 7.07 20.75 -12.85
CA GLY A 87 5.76 21.27 -13.25
C GLY A 87 4.57 20.38 -12.88
N THR A 88 4.80 19.26 -12.18
CA THR A 88 3.76 18.42 -11.58
C THR A 88 3.86 18.43 -10.06
N GLU A 89 2.80 17.95 -9.37
CA GLU A 89 2.79 17.79 -7.92
C GLU A 89 3.12 16.36 -7.55
N ASP A 90 4.26 16.18 -6.88
CA ASP A 90 4.80 14.86 -6.54
C ASP A 90 5.31 14.82 -5.10
N ILE A 91 5.23 13.65 -4.46
CA ILE A 91 5.96 13.33 -3.24
C ILE A 91 7.09 12.37 -3.61
N VAL A 92 8.32 12.81 -3.50
CA VAL A 92 9.49 12.04 -3.94
C VAL A 92 9.85 10.97 -2.92
N THR A 93 9.83 9.72 -3.32
CA THR A 93 10.40 8.62 -2.52
C THR A 93 11.92 8.75 -2.50
N ILE A 94 12.52 8.76 -1.31
CA ILE A 94 13.96 8.74 -1.11
C ILE A 94 14.42 7.46 -0.41
N GLY A 95 15.72 7.24 -0.41
CA GLY A 95 16.33 5.98 0.02
C GLY A 95 16.59 5.06 -1.15
N MET A 96 16.90 3.82 -0.88
CA MET A 96 17.19 2.81 -1.90
C MET A 96 17.04 1.42 -1.29
N ARG A 97 16.49 0.49 -2.04
CA ARG A 97 16.56 -0.96 -1.79
C ARG A 97 17.42 -1.63 -2.86
N GLY A 98 17.67 -2.90 -2.71
CA GLY A 98 18.39 -3.69 -3.71
C GLY A 98 17.58 -3.91 -4.99
N ASP A 99 18.21 -4.52 -5.95
CA ASP A 99 17.62 -4.82 -7.25
C ASP A 99 16.40 -5.73 -7.11
N GLY A 100 15.32 -5.42 -7.84
CA GLY A 100 14.09 -6.21 -7.80
C GLY A 100 13.40 -6.25 -6.43
N ASP A 101 13.46 -5.16 -5.67
CA ASP A 101 12.88 -5.07 -4.31
C ASP A 101 13.55 -6.00 -3.27
N ALA A 102 14.77 -6.44 -3.52
CA ALA A 102 15.58 -7.18 -2.56
C ALA A 102 16.18 -6.25 -1.49
N ALA A 103 16.73 -6.82 -0.42
CA ALA A 103 17.54 -6.05 0.52
C ALA A 103 18.80 -5.49 -0.18
N MET A 104 19.15 -4.23 0.12
CA MET A 104 20.29 -3.55 -0.52
C MET A 104 21.63 -4.23 -0.22
N SER A 105 21.76 -4.88 0.93
CA SER A 105 22.94 -5.62 1.35
C SER A 105 22.60 -6.75 2.31
N LYS A 106 23.51 -7.71 2.49
CA LYS A 106 23.34 -8.84 3.46
C LYS A 106 23.30 -8.38 4.92
N SER A 107 23.80 -7.21 5.22
CA SER A 107 23.79 -6.61 6.57
C SER A 107 23.37 -5.15 6.49
N THR A 108 22.85 -4.61 7.60
CA THR A 108 22.46 -3.20 7.67
C THR A 108 23.64 -2.28 7.46
N ASN A 109 23.66 -1.54 6.36
CA ASN A 109 24.73 -0.58 6.05
C ASN A 109 24.19 0.85 6.14
N VAL A 110 24.03 1.34 7.38
CA VAL A 110 23.47 2.67 7.68
C VAL A 110 24.23 3.77 6.92
N LYS A 111 25.56 3.78 6.97
CA LYS A 111 26.38 4.82 6.32
C LYS A 111 26.18 4.87 4.81
N LEU A 112 25.98 3.73 4.15
CA LEU A 112 25.71 3.69 2.72
C LEU A 112 24.35 4.33 2.41
N LEU A 113 23.31 3.95 3.13
CA LEU A 113 21.98 4.48 2.89
C LEU A 113 21.87 5.98 3.24
N GLU A 114 22.51 6.44 4.31
CA GLU A 114 22.62 7.87 4.63
C GLU A 114 23.32 8.66 3.50
N ASN A 115 24.37 8.09 2.91
CA ASN A 115 25.06 8.70 1.76
C ASN A 115 24.16 8.75 0.52
N VAL A 116 23.38 7.70 0.25
CA VAL A 116 22.38 7.69 -0.82
C VAL A 116 21.38 8.83 -0.63
N VAL A 117 20.74 8.91 0.54
CA VAL A 117 19.77 9.96 0.86
C VAL A 117 20.36 11.35 0.73
N LYS A 118 21.57 11.56 1.24
CA LYS A 118 22.28 12.85 1.10
C LYS A 118 22.47 13.25 -0.36
N ASN A 119 22.91 12.32 -1.21
CA ASN A 119 23.09 12.59 -2.64
C ASN A 119 21.77 12.81 -3.37
N GLN A 120 20.73 12.05 -3.05
CA GLN A 120 19.40 12.25 -3.60
C GLN A 120 18.88 13.65 -3.31
N ARG A 121 19.00 14.13 -2.07
CA ARG A 121 18.59 15.49 -1.69
C ARG A 121 19.41 16.56 -2.40
N LYS A 122 20.73 16.35 -2.58
CA LYS A 122 21.56 17.23 -3.38
C LYS A 122 21.10 17.30 -4.85
N ILE A 123 20.72 16.16 -5.44
CA ILE A 123 20.18 16.12 -6.81
C ILE A 123 18.87 16.91 -6.88
N ILE A 124 17.97 16.76 -5.90
CA ILE A 124 16.74 17.53 -5.83
C ILE A 124 17.03 19.03 -5.83
N GLU A 125 17.93 19.52 -4.99
CA GLU A 125 18.34 20.93 -4.94
C GLU A 125 18.93 21.44 -6.25
N GLU A 126 19.82 20.65 -6.86
CA GLU A 126 20.47 21.00 -8.12
C GLU A 126 19.49 21.10 -9.28
N VAL A 127 18.50 20.22 -9.35
CA VAL A 127 17.49 20.21 -10.44
C VAL A 127 16.42 21.25 -10.21
N THR A 128 15.84 21.29 -9.01
CA THR A 128 14.72 22.20 -8.70
C THR A 128 15.15 23.65 -8.50
N LYS A 129 16.46 23.88 -8.28
CA LYS A 129 17.02 25.20 -7.89
C LYS A 129 16.44 25.78 -6.61
N ARG A 130 15.95 24.91 -5.73
CA ARG A 130 15.34 25.24 -4.43
C ARG A 130 15.89 24.32 -3.35
N PRO A 131 15.86 24.72 -2.07
CA PRO A 131 16.22 23.85 -0.96
C PRO A 131 15.43 22.52 -1.01
N ALA A 132 16.07 21.38 -0.74
CA ALA A 132 15.44 20.05 -0.82
C ALA A 132 14.15 19.95 0.03
N LYS A 133 14.10 20.64 1.15
CA LYS A 133 12.93 20.68 2.04
C LYS A 133 11.66 21.29 1.42
N GLU A 134 11.78 22.01 0.31
CA GLU A 134 10.65 22.57 -0.42
C GLU A 134 10.03 21.59 -1.42
N THR A 135 10.70 20.48 -1.67
CA THR A 135 10.15 19.34 -2.43
C THR A 135 9.70 18.28 -1.43
N PRO A 136 8.40 17.95 -1.37
CA PRO A 136 7.90 16.90 -0.47
C PRO A 136 8.61 15.57 -0.70
N GLN A 137 9.07 14.94 0.37
CA GLN A 137 9.80 13.67 0.31
C GLN A 137 9.24 12.67 1.31
N VAL A 138 9.32 11.38 0.96
CA VAL A 138 8.90 10.29 1.83
C VAL A 138 9.99 9.22 1.89
N TRP A 139 10.23 8.68 3.08
CA TRP A 139 11.10 7.52 3.30
C TRP A 139 10.30 6.37 3.89
N ALA A 140 10.18 5.27 3.14
CA ALA A 140 9.43 4.09 3.54
C ALA A 140 10.28 3.16 4.41
N LEU A 141 9.80 2.88 5.61
CA LEU A 141 10.38 1.95 6.57
C LEU A 141 9.84 0.53 6.33
N TYR A 142 10.03 0.04 5.09
CA TYR A 142 9.49 -1.25 4.66
C TYR A 142 10.52 -2.36 4.82
N LYS A 143 10.10 -3.49 5.39
CA LYS A 143 10.95 -4.67 5.64
C LYS A 143 12.24 -4.29 6.37
N GLU A 144 13.40 -4.66 5.80
CA GLU A 144 14.71 -4.39 6.41
C GLU A 144 15.03 -2.90 6.60
N VAL A 145 14.35 -1.99 5.91
CA VAL A 145 14.58 -0.54 6.08
C VAL A 145 14.14 -0.08 7.46
N LEU A 146 13.15 -0.73 8.08
CA LEU A 146 12.79 -0.49 9.48
C LEU A 146 13.97 -0.79 10.42
N ASP A 147 14.76 -1.85 10.16
CA ASP A 147 15.95 -2.16 10.94
C ASP A 147 17.03 -1.08 10.85
N TYR A 148 17.14 -0.40 9.69
CA TYR A 148 18.06 0.75 9.55
C TYR A 148 17.65 1.88 10.48
N TYR A 149 16.35 2.19 10.52
CA TYR A 149 15.82 3.21 11.42
C TYR A 149 16.03 2.84 12.90
N ASP A 150 15.73 1.61 13.30
CA ASP A 150 15.87 1.13 14.67
C ASP A 150 17.35 1.05 15.12
N LYS A 151 18.27 0.83 14.17
CA LYS A 151 19.72 0.92 14.40
C LYS A 151 20.28 2.34 14.37
N GLY A 152 19.43 3.34 14.33
CA GLY A 152 19.78 4.74 14.52
C GLY A 152 19.94 5.56 13.24
N MET A 153 19.67 5.01 12.04
CA MET A 153 19.63 5.82 10.84
C MET A 153 18.56 6.91 10.95
N ARG A 154 18.87 8.10 10.51
CA ARG A 154 17.92 9.21 10.48
C ARG A 154 17.98 9.93 9.13
N VAL A 155 16.85 10.47 8.74
CA VAL A 155 16.70 11.39 7.60
C VAL A 155 16.41 12.79 8.11
N PRO A 156 16.55 13.85 7.31
CA PRO A 156 16.21 15.22 7.72
C PRO A 156 14.76 15.34 8.18
N ASP A 157 14.52 16.29 9.09
CA ASP A 157 13.25 16.44 9.80
C ASP A 157 12.05 16.83 8.90
N ASP A 158 12.31 17.29 7.69
CA ASP A 158 11.28 17.64 6.70
C ASP A 158 10.74 16.42 5.91
N VAL A 159 11.37 15.25 6.04
CA VAL A 159 10.97 14.03 5.32
C VAL A 159 9.82 13.34 6.02
N ILE A 160 8.80 12.94 5.26
CA ILE A 160 7.70 12.11 5.77
C ILE A 160 8.23 10.70 6.08
N MET A 161 8.02 10.23 7.31
CA MET A 161 8.35 8.87 7.72
C MET A 161 7.17 7.95 7.42
N LEU A 162 7.34 6.94 6.57
CA LEU A 162 6.26 6.05 6.16
C LEU A 162 6.44 4.68 6.82
N LEU A 163 5.60 4.37 7.80
CA LEU A 163 5.53 3.04 8.41
C LEU A 163 4.78 2.07 7.49
N CYS A 164 5.02 0.78 7.69
CA CYS A 164 4.39 -0.27 6.91
C CYS A 164 3.79 -1.33 7.82
N ASP A 165 2.81 -2.07 7.30
CA ASP A 165 2.34 -3.31 7.90
C ASP A 165 3.26 -4.49 7.57
N ASP A 166 2.86 -5.69 8.00
CA ASP A 166 3.56 -6.95 7.74
C ASP A 166 3.21 -7.58 6.38
N ASN A 167 2.56 -6.84 5.48
CA ASN A 167 1.96 -7.24 4.21
C ASN A 167 0.60 -7.99 4.33
N TRP A 168 0.12 -8.24 5.53
CA TRP A 168 -1.16 -8.91 5.79
C TRP A 168 -2.08 -8.10 6.71
N GLY A 169 -1.86 -6.79 6.76
CA GLY A 169 -2.73 -5.87 7.47
C GLY A 169 -2.45 -5.74 8.97
N ASN A 170 -1.29 -6.18 9.48
CA ASN A 170 -0.89 -5.96 10.85
C ASN A 170 0.23 -4.92 10.93
N VAL A 171 -0.01 -3.85 11.67
CA VAL A 171 0.94 -2.75 11.83
C VAL A 171 2.15 -3.20 12.67
N CYS A 172 3.34 -3.17 12.07
CA CYS A 172 4.55 -3.69 12.70
C CYS A 172 5.11 -2.77 13.80
N ARG A 173 4.93 -1.45 13.63
CA ARG A 173 5.51 -0.45 14.52
C ARG A 173 4.70 0.83 14.48
N LEU A 174 4.69 1.52 15.61
CA LEU A 174 4.12 2.85 15.78
C LEU A 174 5.14 3.81 16.40
N PRO A 175 5.07 5.13 16.14
CA PRO A 175 5.98 6.09 16.70
C PRO A 175 5.74 6.25 18.21
N ASN A 176 6.80 6.25 18.99
CA ASN A 176 6.72 6.57 20.41
C ASN A 176 6.49 8.09 20.64
N ALA A 177 6.29 8.51 21.89
CA ALA A 177 5.94 9.90 22.22
C ALA A 177 7.00 10.94 21.76
N LYS A 178 8.28 10.55 21.66
CA LYS A 178 9.34 11.42 21.13
C LYS A 178 9.30 11.47 19.61
N GLU A 179 9.13 10.33 18.98
CA GLU A 179 9.10 10.19 17.51
C GLU A 179 7.89 10.88 16.88
N ARG A 180 6.73 10.92 17.58
CA ARG A 180 5.53 11.66 17.12
C ARG A 180 5.78 13.16 16.89
N LYS A 181 6.86 13.72 17.47
CA LYS A 181 7.24 15.11 17.30
C LYS A 181 8.06 15.38 16.03
N HIS A 182 8.29 14.36 15.20
CA HIS A 182 9.01 14.49 13.94
C HIS A 182 8.27 15.48 12.99
N PRO A 183 8.90 16.60 12.59
CA PRO A 183 8.19 17.68 11.88
C PRO A 183 7.64 17.26 10.51
N GLY A 184 8.32 16.37 9.79
CA GLY A 184 7.86 15.81 8.51
C GLY A 184 6.58 14.97 8.63
N GLY A 185 6.27 14.52 9.84
CA GLY A 185 5.10 13.70 10.13
C GLY A 185 5.29 12.23 9.77
N TRP A 186 4.27 11.44 10.11
CA TRP A 186 4.25 9.99 9.92
C TRP A 186 3.12 9.59 8.99
N GLY A 187 3.38 8.63 8.13
CA GLY A 187 2.42 7.99 7.24
C GLY A 187 2.39 6.48 7.42
N MET A 188 1.42 5.84 6.77
CA MET A 188 1.21 4.39 6.78
C MET A 188 1.05 3.87 5.36
N TYR A 189 1.78 2.80 5.03
CA TYR A 189 1.60 1.98 3.84
C TYR A 189 0.98 0.65 4.27
N TYR A 190 -0.28 0.44 3.92
CA TYR A 190 -1.11 -0.69 4.36
C TYR A 190 -1.46 -1.60 3.18
N HIS A 191 -1.49 -2.91 3.40
CA HIS A 191 -1.77 -3.90 2.37
C HIS A 191 -3.13 -4.57 2.56
N VAL A 192 -3.93 -4.61 1.51
CA VAL A 192 -5.09 -5.50 1.37
C VAL A 192 -4.87 -6.55 0.29
N ASP A 193 -3.77 -6.43 -0.46
CA ASP A 193 -3.22 -7.44 -1.35
C ASP A 193 -1.70 -7.52 -1.19
N TYR A 194 -1.16 -8.73 -1.26
CA TYR A 194 0.28 -8.97 -1.23
C TYR A 194 0.67 -10.04 -2.24
N VAL A 195 1.76 -9.78 -2.96
CA VAL A 195 2.38 -10.70 -3.91
C VAL A 195 3.80 -10.99 -3.47
N GLY A 196 4.09 -12.25 -3.10
CA GLY A 196 5.44 -12.61 -2.64
C GLY A 196 5.53 -13.98 -1.97
N ALA A 197 6.64 -14.17 -1.25
CA ALA A 197 6.89 -15.38 -0.49
C ALA A 197 5.96 -15.48 0.75
N PRO A 198 5.66 -16.69 1.26
CA PRO A 198 6.20 -17.98 0.80
C PRO A 198 5.48 -18.55 -0.44
N ARG A 199 4.26 -18.13 -0.70
CA ARG A 199 3.45 -18.54 -1.84
C ARG A 199 2.62 -17.36 -2.35
N ASN A 200 2.41 -17.32 -3.65
CA ASN A 200 1.65 -16.29 -4.33
C ASN A 200 0.28 -16.82 -4.74
N SER A 201 -0.57 -17.13 -3.78
CA SER A 201 -1.89 -17.75 -4.01
C SER A 201 -3.01 -16.76 -4.29
N LYS A 202 -2.81 -15.48 -4.11
CA LYS A 202 -3.75 -14.39 -4.42
C LYS A 202 -5.22 -14.71 -4.09
N TRP A 203 -5.49 -14.96 -2.85
CA TRP A 203 -6.86 -14.98 -2.37
C TRP A 203 -7.36 -13.54 -2.28
N LEU A 204 -8.54 -13.29 -2.83
CA LEU A 204 -9.06 -11.94 -3.01
C LEU A 204 -9.96 -11.54 -1.86
N ASN A 205 -9.91 -10.25 -1.48
CA ASN A 205 -10.77 -9.63 -0.46
C ASN A 205 -10.76 -10.38 0.89
N VAL A 206 -9.57 -10.72 1.35
CA VAL A 206 -9.35 -11.58 2.52
C VAL A 206 -9.06 -10.82 3.82
N THR A 207 -9.03 -9.49 3.78
CA THR A 207 -8.72 -8.66 4.95
C THR A 207 -9.92 -8.56 5.88
N PRO A 208 -9.84 -9.06 7.14
CA PRO A 208 -10.94 -8.93 8.08
C PRO A 208 -11.27 -7.47 8.38
N ILE A 209 -12.56 -7.13 8.29
CA ILE A 209 -13.06 -5.76 8.47
C ILE A 209 -12.64 -5.19 9.83
N GLN A 210 -12.78 -5.99 10.88
CA GLN A 210 -12.45 -5.60 12.26
C GLN A 210 -10.95 -5.36 12.43
N ASN A 211 -10.11 -6.22 11.86
CA ASN A 211 -8.65 -6.06 11.92
C ASN A 211 -8.21 -4.79 11.19
N MET A 212 -8.72 -4.57 9.99
CA MET A 212 -8.40 -3.36 9.23
C MET A 212 -8.78 -2.09 10.00
N TRP A 213 -9.98 -2.04 10.56
CA TRP A 213 -10.41 -0.91 11.39
C TRP A 213 -9.51 -0.74 12.62
N GLU A 214 -9.25 -1.79 13.38
CA GLU A 214 -8.43 -1.73 14.59
C GLU A 214 -7.02 -1.20 14.29
N GLN A 215 -6.36 -1.75 13.26
CA GLN A 215 -5.01 -1.40 12.90
C GLN A 215 -4.90 0.05 12.37
N LEU A 216 -5.86 0.49 11.58
CA LEU A 216 -5.89 1.86 11.08
C LEU A 216 -6.30 2.88 12.16
N GLN A 217 -7.23 2.52 13.05
CA GLN A 217 -7.58 3.37 14.19
C GLN A 217 -6.39 3.54 15.14
N LEU A 218 -5.71 2.43 15.46
CA LEU A 218 -4.49 2.45 16.26
C LEU A 218 -3.40 3.31 15.62
N THR A 219 -3.23 3.21 14.31
CA THR A 219 -2.31 4.02 13.52
C THR A 219 -2.61 5.51 13.70
N TYR A 220 -3.86 5.91 13.56
CA TYR A 220 -4.31 7.28 13.75
C TYR A 220 -4.10 7.77 15.19
N ASP A 221 -4.48 6.99 16.20
CA ASP A 221 -4.37 7.34 17.61
C ASP A 221 -2.91 7.56 18.05
N TYR A 222 -1.96 6.98 17.32
CA TYR A 222 -0.52 7.19 17.50
C TYR A 222 0.06 8.34 16.67
N GLY A 223 -0.78 9.16 16.03
CA GLY A 223 -0.38 10.37 15.29
C GLY A 223 0.23 10.08 13.92
N VAL A 224 -0.08 8.95 13.32
CA VAL A 224 0.32 8.59 11.96
C VAL A 224 -0.80 9.01 11.00
N GLU A 225 -0.77 10.27 10.58
CA GLU A 225 -1.89 10.91 9.87
C GLU A 225 -1.45 11.76 8.67
N LYS A 226 -0.13 11.80 8.37
CA LYS A 226 0.38 12.67 7.32
C LYS A 226 0.11 12.15 5.91
N LEU A 227 0.23 10.84 5.70
CA LEU A 227 0.08 10.17 4.41
C LEU A 227 -0.36 8.72 4.63
N TRP A 228 -1.49 8.33 4.05
CA TRP A 228 -1.96 6.95 4.08
C TRP A 228 -2.01 6.39 2.67
N ILE A 229 -1.36 5.26 2.44
CA ILE A 229 -1.25 4.59 1.14
C ILE A 229 -1.77 3.18 1.28
N LEU A 230 -2.67 2.78 0.39
CA LEU A 230 -3.23 1.43 0.32
C LEU A 230 -2.64 0.67 -0.87
N ASN A 231 -2.03 -0.48 -0.61
CA ASN A 231 -1.72 -1.45 -1.64
C ASN A 231 -2.95 -2.33 -1.91
N VAL A 232 -3.46 -2.29 -3.13
CA VAL A 232 -4.73 -2.91 -3.49
C VAL A 232 -4.60 -4.09 -4.46
N GLY A 233 -3.43 -4.26 -5.12
CA GLY A 233 -3.29 -5.20 -6.23
C GLY A 233 -4.26 -4.86 -7.36
N ASP A 234 -5.33 -5.64 -7.51
CA ASP A 234 -6.41 -5.37 -8.44
C ASP A 234 -7.54 -4.54 -7.80
N LEU A 235 -8.29 -3.76 -8.59
CA LEU A 235 -9.40 -2.97 -8.06
C LEU A 235 -10.62 -3.81 -7.74
N LYS A 236 -10.90 -4.82 -8.58
CA LYS A 236 -12.01 -5.75 -8.39
C LYS A 236 -11.45 -7.14 -7.99
N PRO A 237 -11.98 -7.78 -6.94
CA PRO A 237 -13.12 -7.46 -6.09
C PRO A 237 -12.75 -6.74 -4.77
N MET A 238 -11.80 -5.82 -4.81
CA MET A 238 -11.29 -5.12 -3.62
C MET A 238 -12.09 -3.86 -3.27
N GLU A 239 -13.27 -3.68 -3.84
CA GLU A 239 -14.09 -2.46 -3.72
C GLU A 239 -14.40 -2.12 -2.26
N TYR A 240 -14.74 -3.13 -1.46
CA TYR A 240 -15.10 -2.88 -0.06
C TYR A 240 -13.90 -2.45 0.79
N PRO A 241 -12.76 -3.19 0.84
CA PRO A 241 -11.61 -2.75 1.63
C PRO A 241 -11.04 -1.42 1.15
N ILE A 242 -11.08 -1.13 -0.15
CA ILE A 242 -10.70 0.19 -0.68
C ILE A 242 -11.62 1.27 -0.12
N THR A 243 -12.94 1.07 -0.15
CA THR A 243 -13.93 2.02 0.36
C THR A 243 -13.74 2.28 1.86
N LEU A 244 -13.58 1.22 2.66
CA LEU A 244 -13.34 1.34 4.09
C LEU A 244 -12.07 2.12 4.40
N PHE A 245 -10.95 1.79 3.74
CA PHE A 245 -9.69 2.50 3.92
C PHE A 245 -9.81 3.99 3.61
N MET A 246 -10.42 4.32 2.48
CA MET A 246 -10.54 5.71 2.02
C MET A 246 -11.48 6.51 2.93
N ASP A 247 -12.56 5.92 3.42
CA ASP A 247 -13.45 6.57 4.37
C ASP A 247 -12.81 6.74 5.76
N MET A 248 -12.00 5.78 6.20
CA MET A 248 -11.21 5.91 7.42
C MET A 248 -10.11 6.99 7.28
N ALA A 249 -9.41 7.03 6.14
CA ALA A 249 -8.41 8.07 5.87
C ALA A 249 -9.02 9.48 5.83
N TRP A 250 -10.27 9.59 5.36
CA TRP A 250 -11.01 10.85 5.36
C TRP A 250 -11.44 11.31 6.76
N ASN A 251 -11.99 10.39 7.56
CA ASN A 251 -12.44 10.68 8.92
C ASN A 251 -12.42 9.43 9.82
N PRO A 252 -11.27 9.08 10.41
CA PRO A 252 -11.16 7.90 11.28
C PRO A 252 -12.06 7.99 12.53
N LYS A 253 -12.36 9.20 13.00
CA LYS A 253 -13.17 9.43 14.22
C LYS A 253 -14.65 9.04 14.08
N GLN A 254 -15.13 8.80 12.87
CA GLN A 254 -16.51 8.37 12.67
C GLN A 254 -16.73 6.88 12.98
N PHE A 255 -15.66 6.11 13.13
CA PHE A 255 -15.72 4.66 13.36
C PHE A 255 -15.45 4.31 14.82
N ASN A 256 -16.21 3.36 15.35
CA ASN A 256 -16.00 2.79 16.67
C ASN A 256 -16.60 1.37 16.74
N VAL A 257 -16.36 0.66 17.84
CA VAL A 257 -16.80 -0.74 18.03
C VAL A 257 -18.32 -0.92 17.84
N SER A 258 -19.13 0.07 18.22
CA SER A 258 -20.59 -0.05 18.17
C SER A 258 -21.19 0.18 16.78
N ASN A 259 -20.50 0.90 15.90
CA ASN A 259 -21.02 1.28 14.59
C ASN A 259 -20.22 0.71 13.39
N LEU A 260 -19.16 -0.06 13.66
CA LEU A 260 -18.27 -0.55 12.60
C LEU A 260 -19.01 -1.32 11.49
N LEU A 261 -19.98 -2.14 11.84
CA LEU A 261 -20.73 -2.94 10.86
C LEU A 261 -21.81 -2.15 10.10
N ASP A 262 -22.11 -0.93 10.50
CA ASP A 262 -23.00 -0.06 9.73
C ASP A 262 -22.37 0.35 8.40
N HIS A 263 -21.04 0.42 8.34
CA HIS A 263 -20.31 0.78 7.13
C HIS A 263 -20.44 -0.28 6.03
N PRO A 264 -20.10 -1.58 6.23
CA PRO A 264 -20.30 -2.59 5.20
C PRO A 264 -21.79 -2.81 4.88
N ARG A 265 -22.68 -2.61 5.84
CA ARG A 265 -24.13 -2.67 5.59
C ARG A 265 -24.55 -1.59 4.59
N ARG A 266 -24.13 -0.32 4.80
CA ARG A 266 -24.42 0.78 3.86
C ARG A 266 -23.81 0.53 2.49
N PHE A 267 -22.58 0.03 2.44
CA PHE A 267 -21.94 -0.37 1.18
C PHE A 267 -22.78 -1.41 0.44
N CYS A 268 -23.22 -2.49 1.12
CA CYS A 268 -24.05 -3.51 0.51
C CYS A 268 -25.43 -2.99 0.08
N ALA A 269 -26.01 -2.07 0.84
CA ALA A 269 -27.28 -1.42 0.46
C ALA A 269 -27.15 -0.62 -0.85
N GLN A 270 -26.05 0.10 -1.01
CA GLN A 270 -25.75 0.85 -2.23
C GLN A 270 -25.52 -0.04 -3.45
N GLN A 271 -24.89 -1.21 -3.26
CA GLN A 271 -24.52 -2.11 -4.35
C GLN A 271 -25.65 -3.08 -4.72
N PHE A 272 -26.46 -3.53 -3.77
CA PHE A 272 -27.37 -4.67 -3.95
C PHE A 272 -28.83 -4.36 -3.56
N GLY A 273 -29.11 -3.16 -3.04
CA GLY A 273 -30.41 -2.75 -2.54
C GLY A 273 -30.57 -2.96 -1.03
N GLU A 274 -31.44 -2.15 -0.45
CA GLU A 274 -31.65 -2.10 1.02
C GLU A 274 -32.16 -3.43 1.59
N ASP A 275 -32.98 -4.13 0.83
CA ASP A 275 -33.58 -5.43 1.19
C ASP A 275 -32.56 -6.59 1.21
N GLN A 276 -31.39 -6.41 0.58
CA GLN A 276 -30.32 -7.40 0.52
C GLN A 276 -29.13 -7.07 1.43
N ALA A 277 -29.12 -5.88 2.01
CA ALA A 277 -27.96 -5.30 2.67
C ALA A 277 -27.44 -6.12 3.85
N ASP A 278 -28.33 -6.55 4.74
CA ASP A 278 -27.94 -7.26 5.97
C ASP A 278 -27.32 -8.62 5.68
N GLU A 279 -27.91 -9.39 4.76
CA GLU A 279 -27.39 -10.70 4.39
C GLU A 279 -26.08 -10.58 3.57
N ALA A 280 -26.00 -9.64 2.62
CA ALA A 280 -24.77 -9.40 1.86
C ALA A 280 -23.62 -8.94 2.78
N MET A 281 -23.89 -8.04 3.72
CA MET A 281 -22.93 -7.62 4.74
C MET A 281 -22.47 -8.79 5.61
N ARG A 282 -23.39 -9.64 6.06
CA ARG A 282 -23.07 -10.81 6.86
C ARG A 282 -22.16 -11.78 6.11
N ILE A 283 -22.45 -12.06 4.84
CA ILE A 283 -21.65 -12.94 3.99
C ILE A 283 -20.25 -12.33 3.78
N LEU A 284 -20.15 -11.06 3.42
CA LEU A 284 -18.89 -10.35 3.24
C LEU A 284 -18.02 -10.40 4.52
N ASN A 285 -18.63 -10.12 5.67
CA ASN A 285 -17.94 -10.14 6.96
C ASN A 285 -17.48 -11.55 7.35
N LEU A 286 -18.29 -12.59 7.13
CA LEU A 286 -17.91 -13.97 7.41
C LEU A 286 -16.81 -14.46 6.48
N TYR A 287 -16.89 -14.14 5.19
CA TYR A 287 -15.84 -14.48 4.22
C TYR A 287 -14.48 -13.92 4.64
N SER A 288 -14.41 -12.62 4.90
CA SER A 288 -13.16 -11.98 5.33
C SER A 288 -12.68 -12.51 6.70
N LYS A 289 -13.60 -12.78 7.64
CA LYS A 289 -13.26 -13.37 8.93
C LYS A 289 -12.69 -14.79 8.81
N TYR A 290 -13.26 -15.63 7.94
CA TYR A 290 -12.76 -17.00 7.74
C TYR A 290 -11.37 -16.98 7.12
N ASN A 291 -11.12 -16.11 6.15
CA ASN A 291 -9.80 -15.92 5.56
C ASN A 291 -8.78 -15.32 6.55
N GLY A 292 -9.22 -14.58 7.54
CA GLY A 292 -8.37 -14.05 8.61
C GLY A 292 -7.86 -15.10 9.60
N ARG A 293 -8.34 -16.36 9.55
CA ARG A 293 -7.78 -17.46 10.36
C ARG A 293 -6.34 -17.76 9.96
N VAL A 294 -6.11 -17.92 8.68
CA VAL A 294 -4.80 -18.03 8.05
C VAL A 294 -4.91 -17.46 6.65
N THR A 295 -4.03 -16.53 6.29
CA THR A 295 -4.02 -15.97 4.94
C THR A 295 -3.76 -17.06 3.89
N GLY A 296 -4.37 -16.93 2.71
CA GLY A 296 -4.26 -17.93 1.65
C GLY A 296 -2.81 -18.28 1.27
N GLU A 297 -1.91 -17.29 1.31
CA GLU A 297 -0.48 -17.44 1.04
C GLU A 297 0.24 -18.34 2.04
N MET A 298 -0.29 -18.46 3.26
CA MET A 298 0.29 -19.26 4.34
C MET A 298 -0.32 -20.65 4.47
N LEU A 299 -1.43 -20.94 3.77
CA LEU A 299 -2.09 -22.24 3.84
C LEU A 299 -1.22 -23.37 3.30
N ASP A 300 -1.13 -24.45 4.08
CA ASP A 300 -0.53 -25.72 3.66
C ASP A 300 -1.28 -26.91 4.28
N ARG A 301 -0.81 -28.12 3.96
CA ARG A 301 -1.42 -29.37 4.44
C ARG A 301 -1.42 -29.55 5.96
N ASN A 302 -0.63 -28.77 6.70
CA ASN A 302 -0.50 -28.85 8.15
C ASN A 302 -1.23 -27.70 8.87
N THR A 303 -1.85 -26.77 8.12
CA THR A 303 -2.52 -25.59 8.67
C THR A 303 -3.68 -25.97 9.59
N TYR A 304 -4.50 -26.91 9.16
CA TYR A 304 -5.62 -27.43 9.93
C TYR A 304 -5.46 -28.92 10.20
N ASN A 305 -5.84 -29.35 11.39
CA ASN A 305 -5.64 -30.73 11.80
C ASN A 305 -6.69 -31.66 11.17
N LEU A 306 -6.22 -32.69 10.46
CA LEU A 306 -7.08 -33.70 9.81
C LEU A 306 -7.64 -34.71 10.81
N GLU A 307 -6.87 -35.09 11.83
CA GLU A 307 -7.25 -36.13 12.79
C GLU A 307 -8.37 -35.66 13.74
N THR A 308 -8.35 -34.40 14.13
CA THR A 308 -9.39 -33.78 14.98
C THR A 308 -10.65 -33.39 14.20
N GLY A 309 -10.61 -33.46 12.85
CA GLY A 309 -11.72 -33.02 12.00
C GLY A 309 -11.74 -31.51 11.74
N GLU A 310 -10.71 -30.77 12.13
CA GLU A 310 -10.67 -29.30 11.95
C GLU A 310 -10.75 -28.93 10.46
N TRP A 311 -10.02 -29.62 9.56
CA TRP A 311 -10.14 -29.41 8.12
C TRP A 311 -11.60 -29.56 7.61
N LYS A 312 -12.28 -30.59 8.13
CA LYS A 312 -13.67 -30.82 7.74
C LYS A 312 -14.56 -29.67 8.20
N GLN A 313 -14.40 -29.23 9.45
CA GLN A 313 -15.18 -28.12 10.00
C GLN A 313 -14.98 -26.85 9.17
N VAL A 314 -13.72 -26.47 8.87
CA VAL A 314 -13.40 -25.29 8.08
C VAL A 314 -13.98 -25.40 6.68
N SER A 315 -13.85 -26.55 6.02
CA SER A 315 -14.43 -26.78 4.70
C SER A 315 -15.96 -26.67 4.72
N ASP A 316 -16.63 -27.29 5.70
CA ASP A 316 -18.09 -27.22 5.84
C ASP A 316 -18.59 -25.78 6.05
N GLU A 317 -17.84 -24.94 6.77
CA GLU A 317 -18.17 -23.53 6.97
C GLU A 317 -18.11 -22.73 5.66
N TYR A 318 -17.08 -22.95 4.83
CA TYR A 318 -17.00 -22.31 3.51
C TYR A 318 -18.09 -22.80 2.56
N LEU A 319 -18.35 -24.10 2.49
CA LEU A 319 -19.42 -24.65 1.66
C LEU A 319 -20.79 -24.12 2.06
N LYS A 320 -21.03 -23.96 3.36
CA LYS A 320 -22.27 -23.36 3.86
C LYS A 320 -22.40 -21.91 3.43
N LEU A 321 -21.31 -21.11 3.57
CA LEU A 321 -21.30 -19.71 3.20
C LEU A 321 -21.50 -19.53 1.69
N GLU A 322 -20.85 -20.37 0.87
CA GLU A 322 -21.02 -20.41 -0.59
C GLU A 322 -22.50 -20.66 -0.97
N ALA A 323 -23.12 -21.67 -0.34
CA ALA A 323 -24.53 -21.97 -0.58
C ALA A 323 -25.45 -20.81 -0.18
N GLU A 324 -25.14 -20.08 0.88
CA GLU A 324 -25.87 -18.88 1.31
C GLU A 324 -25.68 -17.73 0.30
N ALA A 325 -24.46 -17.46 -0.14
CA ALA A 325 -24.17 -16.47 -1.16
C ALA A 325 -24.88 -16.78 -2.49
N LEU A 326 -24.88 -18.05 -2.90
CA LEU A 326 -25.56 -18.47 -4.13
C LEU A 326 -27.09 -18.27 -4.02
N ARG A 327 -27.70 -18.59 -2.89
CA ARG A 327 -29.15 -18.33 -2.67
C ARG A 327 -29.46 -16.84 -2.76
N GLN A 328 -28.65 -15.99 -2.16
CA GLN A 328 -28.81 -14.54 -2.26
C GLN A 328 -28.64 -14.06 -3.70
N TYR A 329 -27.59 -14.51 -4.41
CA TYR A 329 -27.36 -14.19 -5.82
C TYR A 329 -28.58 -14.52 -6.71
N ILE A 330 -29.19 -15.68 -6.49
CA ILE A 330 -30.39 -16.10 -7.25
C ILE A 330 -31.56 -15.14 -7.01
N SER A 331 -31.73 -14.65 -5.78
CA SER A 331 -32.82 -13.75 -5.39
C SER A 331 -32.61 -12.29 -5.81
N LEU A 332 -31.38 -11.91 -6.18
CA LEU A 332 -31.05 -10.54 -6.60
C LEU A 332 -31.77 -10.16 -7.90
N LYS A 333 -32.14 -8.89 -7.98
CA LYS A 333 -32.59 -8.30 -9.26
C LYS A 333 -31.44 -8.34 -10.29
N PRO A 334 -31.76 -8.46 -11.58
CA PRO A 334 -30.76 -8.60 -12.63
C PRO A 334 -29.68 -7.52 -12.61
N GLU A 335 -30.05 -6.26 -12.34
CA GLU A 335 -29.15 -5.10 -12.30
C GLU A 335 -28.04 -5.19 -11.22
N TYR A 336 -28.23 -5.98 -10.17
CA TYR A 336 -27.27 -6.15 -9.07
C TYR A 336 -26.35 -7.37 -9.21
N LYS A 337 -26.69 -8.29 -10.14
CA LYS A 337 -26.01 -9.59 -10.22
C LYS A 337 -24.55 -9.50 -10.62
N ASP A 338 -24.21 -8.58 -11.51
CA ASP A 338 -22.83 -8.43 -11.95
C ASP A 338 -21.91 -7.83 -10.87
N ALA A 339 -22.46 -6.94 -10.04
CA ALA A 339 -21.73 -6.39 -8.90
C ALA A 339 -21.55 -7.40 -7.76
N TYR A 340 -22.48 -8.37 -7.63
CA TYR A 340 -22.47 -9.36 -6.55
C TYR A 340 -21.51 -10.54 -6.86
N LYS A 341 -21.28 -10.88 -8.13
CA LYS A 341 -20.31 -11.93 -8.53
C LYS A 341 -18.90 -11.63 -8.07
#